data_7333cfaec1052817ecb5ae7ffa7e5486
#
_entry.id   7333cfaec1052817ecb5ae7ffa7e5486
#
_cell.length_a   1.000
_cell.length_b   1.000
_cell.length_c   1.000
_cell.angle_alpha   90.00
_cell.angle_beta   90.00
_cell.angle_gamma   90.00
#
_symmetry.space_group_name_H-M   'P 1'
#
loop_
_entity.id
_entity.type
_entity.pdbx_description
1 polymer ?
#
loop_
_entity_poly.entity_id
_entity_poly.type
_entity_poly.pdbx_seq_one_letter_code
_entity_poly.pdbx_strand_id
1 'polypeptide(L)'
;MMKDPNHSTRVDEITDGIFRISTPVPPSVVPGGFTFNQYLIRDDEPLLFHTGPRMLFDAVRAGIERVIPISSLRYISFSHVEADECGTLNQFLALAPQAGPLCGQVAAMVSVGDLADRAPRALADQERVTLGRRTVQWIDAPHVPHGWECGFLAETTTRTLLCGDLFTQFGESHAPITES
;
A
#
# COMPACT_ATOMS: atom_id res chain seq x y z
N MET A 1 22.24 -12.38 15.26
CA MET A 1 21.90 -10.96 15.52
C MET A 1 21.13 -10.50 14.28
N MET A 2 19.78 -10.49 14.33
CA MET A 2 18.99 -9.98 13.21
C MET A 2 19.32 -8.49 13.04
N LYS A 3 19.74 -8.10 11.82
CA LYS A 3 19.90 -6.68 11.52
C LYS A 3 18.54 -6.02 11.70
N ASP A 4 18.51 -4.89 12.39
CA ASP A 4 17.31 -4.10 12.58
C ASP A 4 16.69 -3.78 11.20
N PRO A 5 15.48 -4.27 10.86
CA PRO A 5 14.86 -4.01 9.56
C PRO A 5 14.68 -2.52 9.27
N ASN A 6 14.63 -1.68 10.31
CA ASN A 6 14.53 -0.24 10.16
C ASN A 6 15.73 0.41 9.44
N HIS A 7 16.93 -0.22 9.46
CA HIS A 7 18.12 0.33 8.80
C HIS A 7 18.19 0.02 7.30
N SER A 8 17.36 -0.85 6.78
CA SER A 8 17.34 -1.23 5.37
C SER A 8 16.17 -0.65 4.58
N THR A 9 15.15 -0.10 5.26
CA THR A 9 13.98 0.49 4.59
C THR A 9 14.35 1.79 3.89
N ARG A 10 14.10 1.83 2.57
CA ARG A 10 14.28 3.01 1.73
C ARG A 10 12.95 3.71 1.52
N VAL A 11 13.04 5.01 1.31
CA VAL A 11 11.89 5.85 0.92
C VAL A 11 12.36 6.68 -0.27
N ASP A 12 11.79 6.40 -1.42
CA ASP A 12 12.13 7.04 -2.69
C ASP A 12 10.89 7.76 -3.24
N GLU A 13 10.98 9.03 -3.58
CA GLU A 13 9.96 9.73 -4.36
C GLU A 13 10.08 9.25 -5.80
N ILE A 14 9.10 8.45 -6.27
CA ILE A 14 9.15 7.82 -7.60
C ILE A 14 8.53 8.70 -8.68
N THR A 15 7.65 9.59 -8.30
CA THR A 15 7.10 10.68 -9.12
C THR A 15 6.53 11.73 -8.17
N ASP A 16 6.19 12.92 -8.68
CA ASP A 16 5.73 14.04 -7.84
C ASP A 16 4.67 13.60 -6.82
N GLY A 17 5.01 13.70 -5.53
CA GLY A 17 4.15 13.37 -4.40
C GLY A 17 3.80 11.90 -4.19
N ILE A 18 4.36 10.96 -4.97
CA ILE A 18 4.21 9.52 -4.75
C ILE A 18 5.53 8.92 -4.30
N PHE A 19 5.52 8.32 -3.12
CA PHE A 19 6.69 7.75 -2.46
C PHE A 19 6.56 6.23 -2.39
N ARG A 20 7.64 5.52 -2.73
CA ARG A 20 7.78 4.09 -2.51
C ARG A 20 8.56 3.85 -1.22
N ILE A 21 7.99 3.08 -0.31
CA ILE A 21 8.62 2.60 0.92
C ILE A 21 9.00 1.14 0.67
N SER A 22 10.29 0.86 0.57
CA SER A 22 10.82 -0.47 0.20
C SER A 22 11.59 -1.08 1.35
N THR A 23 11.19 -2.26 1.79
CA THR A 23 11.86 -3.00 2.86
C THR A 23 12.30 -4.37 2.36
N PRO A 24 13.61 -4.58 2.11
CA PRO A 24 14.13 -5.89 1.72
C PRO A 24 14.13 -6.84 2.92
N VAL A 25 13.76 -8.10 2.69
CA VAL A 25 13.89 -9.20 3.62
C VAL A 25 14.87 -10.24 3.08
N PRO A 26 15.77 -10.77 3.93
CA PRO A 26 16.83 -11.67 3.47
C PRO A 26 16.29 -13.08 3.14
N PRO A 27 17.08 -13.90 2.42
CA PRO A 27 16.74 -15.29 2.11
C PRO A 27 16.47 -16.17 3.33
N SER A 28 16.90 -15.78 4.52
CA SER A 28 16.60 -16.47 5.78
C SER A 28 15.15 -16.28 6.25
N VAL A 29 14.43 -15.30 5.68
CA VAL A 29 13.03 -14.98 6.01
C VAL A 29 12.12 -15.43 4.85
N VAL A 30 12.48 -15.06 3.62
CA VAL A 30 11.78 -15.48 2.39
C VAL A 30 12.82 -16.15 1.48
N PRO A 31 12.64 -17.44 1.11
CA PRO A 31 13.58 -18.10 0.20
C PRO A 31 13.84 -17.29 -1.09
N GLY A 32 15.11 -17.03 -1.39
CA GLY A 32 15.50 -16.19 -2.52
C GLY A 32 15.59 -14.69 -2.20
N GLY A 33 15.15 -14.25 -1.03
CA GLY A 33 14.99 -12.83 -0.70
C GLY A 33 13.75 -12.21 -1.34
N PHE A 34 13.23 -11.15 -0.75
CA PHE A 34 12.07 -10.41 -1.26
C PHE A 34 12.13 -8.95 -0.83
N THR A 35 11.48 -8.06 -1.58
CA THR A 35 11.34 -6.66 -1.20
C THR A 35 9.87 -6.29 -1.16
N PHE A 36 9.38 -6.00 0.05
CA PHE A 36 8.01 -5.49 0.23
C PHE A 36 7.98 -4.00 -0.07
N ASN A 37 6.98 -3.58 -0.86
CA ASN A 37 6.81 -2.20 -1.27
C ASN A 37 5.43 -1.68 -0.85
N GLN A 38 5.42 -0.53 -0.19
CA GLN A 38 4.22 0.24 0.09
C GLN A 38 4.35 1.59 -0.62
N TYR A 39 3.22 2.19 -0.99
CA TYR A 39 3.21 3.46 -1.69
C TYR A 39 2.41 4.48 -0.90
N LEU A 40 2.99 5.67 -0.75
CA LEU A 40 2.35 6.80 -0.09
C LEU A 40 2.09 7.90 -1.11
N ILE A 41 0.82 8.27 -1.28
CA ILE A 41 0.43 9.45 -2.05
C ILE A 41 0.26 10.61 -1.07
N ARG A 42 1.15 11.60 -1.16
CA ARG A 42 1.12 12.81 -0.35
C ARG A 42 0.25 13.86 -1.03
N ASP A 43 -0.84 14.22 -0.36
CA ASP A 43 -1.75 15.29 -0.76
C ASP A 43 -2.46 15.85 0.48
N ASP A 44 -3.52 16.65 0.32
CA ASP A 44 -4.33 17.20 1.42
C ASP A 44 -5.00 16.06 2.22
N GLU A 45 -5.44 15.00 1.55
CA GLU A 45 -5.96 13.76 2.13
C GLU A 45 -5.04 12.58 1.76
N PRO A 46 -3.92 12.36 2.50
CA PRO A 46 -2.92 11.38 2.11
C PRO A 46 -3.46 9.95 2.10
N LEU A 47 -2.97 9.16 1.14
CA LEU A 47 -3.34 7.76 0.96
C LEU A 47 -2.12 6.85 1.06
N LEU A 48 -2.22 5.80 1.89
CA LEU A 48 -1.27 4.68 1.92
C LEU A 48 -1.84 3.53 1.10
N PHE A 49 -1.08 3.04 0.13
CA PHE A 49 -1.40 1.83 -0.64
C PHE A 49 -0.48 0.69 -0.22
N HIS A 50 -1.08 -0.41 0.26
CA HIS A 50 -0.47 -1.52 1.00
C HIS A 50 0.07 -1.10 2.37
N THR A 51 -0.06 -1.99 3.33
CA THR A 51 0.38 -1.73 4.70
C THR A 51 1.59 -2.58 5.11
N GLY A 52 1.85 -3.64 4.38
CA GLY A 52 2.90 -4.61 4.70
C GLY A 52 2.50 -5.65 5.74
N PRO A 53 3.30 -6.73 5.85
CA PRO A 53 3.10 -7.77 6.84
C PRO A 53 3.45 -7.26 8.25
N ARG A 54 2.89 -7.90 9.28
CA ARG A 54 3.06 -7.49 10.70
C ARG A 54 4.51 -7.30 11.12
N MET A 55 5.42 -8.13 10.62
CA MET A 55 6.84 -8.06 10.96
C MET A 55 7.53 -6.78 10.47
N LEU A 56 6.94 -6.07 9.50
CA LEU A 56 7.50 -4.85 8.91
C LEU A 56 6.78 -3.57 9.38
N PHE A 57 5.80 -3.67 10.30
CA PHE A 57 5.00 -2.53 10.72
C PHE A 57 5.84 -1.32 11.15
N ASP A 58 6.80 -1.53 12.06
CA ASP A 58 7.63 -0.42 12.57
C ASP A 58 8.50 0.19 11.47
N ALA A 59 9.01 -0.62 10.55
CA ALA A 59 9.83 -0.17 9.43
C ALA A 59 9.01 0.67 8.44
N VAL A 60 7.80 0.20 8.08
CA VAL A 60 6.89 0.92 7.18
C VAL A 60 6.40 2.21 7.84
N ARG A 61 6.00 2.16 9.12
CA ARG A 61 5.60 3.34 9.89
C ARG A 61 6.71 4.40 9.90
N ALA A 62 7.93 4.01 10.26
CA ALA A 62 9.08 4.91 10.25
C ALA A 62 9.37 5.48 8.85
N GLY A 63 9.13 4.71 7.80
CA GLY A 63 9.23 5.17 6.41
C GLY A 63 8.20 6.25 6.08
N ILE A 64 6.94 6.06 6.46
CA ILE A 64 5.88 7.05 6.26
C ILE A 64 6.18 8.33 7.03
N GLU A 65 6.61 8.23 8.30
CA GLU A 65 6.91 9.37 9.16
C GLU A 65 8.08 10.24 8.67
N ARG A 66 8.88 9.76 7.74
CA ARG A 66 9.89 10.57 7.02
C ARG A 66 9.27 11.51 5.98
N VAL A 67 8.03 11.29 5.59
CA VAL A 67 7.33 12.04 4.53
C VAL A 67 6.18 12.87 5.09
N ILE A 68 5.33 12.26 5.94
CA ILE A 68 4.17 12.89 6.57
C ILE A 68 4.02 12.39 8.02
N PRO A 69 3.37 13.14 8.91
CA PRO A 69 2.90 12.60 10.19
C PRO A 69 1.91 11.46 9.94
N ILE A 70 2.10 10.30 10.61
CA ILE A 70 1.22 9.13 10.42
C ILE A 70 -0.25 9.46 10.72
N SER A 71 -0.50 10.33 11.69
CA SER A 71 -1.85 10.77 12.08
C SER A 71 -2.58 11.57 10.99
N SER A 72 -1.89 12.04 9.96
CA SER A 72 -2.49 12.77 8.84
C SER A 72 -3.02 11.85 7.75
N LEU A 73 -2.75 10.54 7.78
CA LEU A 73 -3.33 9.59 6.82
C LEU A 73 -4.86 9.70 6.81
N ARG A 74 -5.44 9.72 5.62
CA ARG A 74 -6.88 9.79 5.39
C ARG A 74 -7.44 8.51 4.80
N TYR A 75 -6.68 7.84 3.95
CA TYR A 75 -7.09 6.59 3.32
C TYR A 75 -6.00 5.54 3.42
N ILE A 76 -6.40 4.27 3.57
CA ILE A 76 -5.56 3.09 3.46
C ILE A 76 -6.21 2.17 2.44
N SER A 77 -5.50 1.90 1.35
CA SER A 77 -5.98 1.06 0.25
C SER A 77 -5.01 -0.09 -0.02
N PHE A 78 -5.47 -1.10 -0.71
CA PHE A 78 -4.68 -2.26 -1.09
C PHE A 78 -5.30 -2.95 -2.31
N SER A 79 -4.49 -3.73 -3.04
CA SER A 79 -4.95 -4.40 -4.26
C SER A 79 -5.86 -5.58 -3.98
N HIS A 80 -5.59 -6.36 -2.92
CA HIS A 80 -6.34 -7.55 -2.51
C HIS A 80 -6.08 -7.86 -1.02
N VAL A 81 -6.76 -8.86 -0.49
CA VAL A 81 -6.75 -9.17 0.94
C VAL A 81 -5.74 -10.27 1.25
N GLU A 82 -4.49 -9.87 1.42
CA GLU A 82 -3.40 -10.73 1.90
C GLU A 82 -2.59 -10.04 3.00
N ALA A 83 -1.74 -10.81 3.67
CA ALA A 83 -1.01 -10.30 4.84
C ALA A 83 0.02 -9.22 4.50
N ASP A 84 0.59 -9.26 3.33
CA ASP A 84 1.58 -8.28 2.86
C ASP A 84 0.94 -7.02 2.25
N GLU A 85 -0.32 -7.09 1.84
CA GLU A 85 -1.09 -5.93 1.38
C GLU A 85 -1.80 -5.21 2.51
N CYS A 86 -2.46 -5.95 3.41
CA CYS A 86 -3.31 -5.34 4.43
C CYS A 86 -3.10 -5.85 5.86
N GLY A 87 -2.04 -6.65 6.12
CA GLY A 87 -1.82 -7.32 7.41
C GLY A 87 -1.62 -6.40 8.60
N THR A 88 -1.27 -5.13 8.39
CA THR A 88 -1.13 -4.13 9.45
C THR A 88 -2.17 -3.01 9.38
N LEU A 89 -3.27 -3.22 8.63
CA LEU A 89 -4.34 -2.25 8.44
C LEU A 89 -4.80 -1.64 9.78
N ASN A 90 -5.19 -2.46 10.74
CA ASN A 90 -5.72 -2.00 12.02
C ASN A 90 -4.68 -1.27 12.88
N GLN A 91 -3.39 -1.64 12.77
CA GLN A 91 -2.32 -0.93 13.45
C GLN A 91 -2.16 0.50 12.90
N PHE A 92 -2.27 0.70 11.59
CA PHE A 92 -2.27 2.03 10.98
C PHE A 92 -3.55 2.79 11.31
N LEU A 93 -4.72 2.15 11.29
CA LEU A 93 -5.99 2.78 11.70
C LEU A 93 -5.92 3.30 13.15
N ALA A 94 -5.26 2.56 14.04
CA ALA A 94 -5.08 2.99 15.44
C ALA A 94 -4.21 4.25 15.56
N LEU A 95 -3.20 4.43 14.70
CA LEU A 95 -2.30 5.59 14.70
C LEU A 95 -2.84 6.78 13.90
N ALA A 96 -3.77 6.55 12.99
CA ALA A 96 -4.39 7.56 12.13
C ALA A 96 -5.90 7.64 12.38
N PRO A 97 -6.36 8.44 13.36
CA PRO A 97 -7.75 8.47 13.78
C PRO A 97 -8.76 8.88 12.69
N GLN A 98 -8.29 9.62 11.68
CA GLN A 98 -9.10 10.07 10.54
C GLN A 98 -9.03 9.11 9.33
N ALA A 99 -8.14 8.12 9.37
CA ALA A 99 -8.00 7.19 8.26
C ALA A 99 -9.15 6.19 8.19
N GLY A 100 -9.55 5.82 6.98
CA GLY A 100 -10.48 4.72 6.71
C GLY A 100 -9.96 3.80 5.60
N PRO A 101 -10.34 2.50 5.63
CA PRO A 101 -10.04 1.60 4.54
C PRO A 101 -10.79 2.01 3.27
N LEU A 102 -10.10 1.88 2.11
CA LEU A 102 -10.63 2.20 0.80
C LEU A 102 -10.35 1.01 -0.13
N CYS A 103 -11.37 0.28 -0.56
CA CYS A 103 -11.20 -0.96 -1.34
C CYS A 103 -12.40 -1.22 -2.26
N GLY A 104 -12.26 -2.17 -3.19
CA GLY A 104 -13.36 -2.59 -4.06
C GLY A 104 -14.56 -3.15 -3.28
N GLN A 105 -15.74 -3.16 -3.92
CA GLN A 105 -16.99 -3.61 -3.30
C GLN A 105 -16.92 -5.05 -2.80
N VAL A 106 -16.30 -5.95 -3.57
CA VAL A 106 -16.18 -7.36 -3.18
C VAL A 106 -15.32 -7.50 -1.94
N ALA A 107 -14.13 -6.86 -1.89
CA ALA A 107 -13.26 -6.88 -0.72
C ALA A 107 -13.96 -6.31 0.53
N ALA A 108 -14.68 -5.21 0.37
CA ALA A 108 -15.44 -4.59 1.46
C ALA A 108 -16.49 -5.55 2.04
N MET A 109 -17.23 -6.25 1.16
CA MET A 109 -18.33 -7.12 1.54
C MET A 109 -17.86 -8.43 2.19
N VAL A 110 -16.83 -9.07 1.63
CA VAL A 110 -16.47 -10.45 2.01
C VAL A 110 -15.36 -10.56 3.04
N SER A 111 -14.61 -9.48 3.26
CA SER A 111 -13.42 -9.53 4.12
C SER A 111 -13.25 -8.27 4.98
N VAL A 112 -13.10 -7.10 4.35
CA VAL A 112 -12.65 -5.89 5.05
C VAL A 112 -13.68 -5.38 6.04
N GLY A 113 -14.97 -5.55 5.75
CA GLY A 113 -16.06 -5.20 6.66
C GLY A 113 -16.02 -5.94 8.00
N ASP A 114 -15.41 -7.14 8.04
CA ASP A 114 -15.21 -7.93 9.26
C ASP A 114 -13.82 -7.75 9.87
N LEU A 115 -12.79 -7.59 9.01
CA LEU A 115 -11.39 -7.52 9.44
C LEU A 115 -10.98 -6.17 10.01
N ALA A 116 -11.54 -5.06 9.48
CA ALA A 116 -11.09 -3.72 9.81
C ALA A 116 -11.81 -3.14 11.02
N ASP A 117 -11.05 -2.49 11.90
CA ASP A 117 -11.58 -1.78 13.09
C ASP A 117 -12.45 -0.55 12.73
N ARG A 118 -12.49 -0.18 11.43
CA ARG A 118 -13.40 0.84 10.88
C ARG A 118 -14.04 0.36 9.60
N ALA A 119 -15.29 0.74 9.39
CA ALA A 119 -16.04 0.38 8.19
C ALA A 119 -15.30 0.89 6.92
N PRO A 120 -15.09 0.04 5.91
CA PRO A 120 -14.47 0.45 4.67
C PRO A 120 -15.42 1.32 3.83
N ARG A 121 -14.84 2.25 3.09
CA ARG A 121 -15.51 2.85 1.94
C ARG A 121 -15.33 1.90 0.75
N ALA A 122 -16.43 1.29 0.32
CA ALA A 122 -16.46 0.43 -0.86
C ALA A 122 -16.48 1.28 -2.14
N LEU A 123 -15.60 0.96 -3.09
CA LEU A 123 -15.51 1.61 -4.38
C LEU A 123 -16.11 0.73 -5.48
N ALA A 124 -16.90 1.35 -6.35
CA ALA A 124 -17.32 0.73 -7.60
C ALA A 124 -16.16 0.75 -8.62
N ASP A 125 -16.24 -0.12 -9.65
CA ASP A 125 -15.31 -0.04 -10.77
C ASP A 125 -15.32 1.36 -11.39
N GLN A 126 -14.13 1.87 -11.71
CA GLN A 126 -13.88 3.22 -12.23
C GLN A 126 -14.26 4.38 -11.29
N GLU A 127 -14.64 4.09 -10.04
CA GLU A 127 -14.94 5.16 -9.09
C GLU A 127 -13.69 5.99 -8.78
N ARG A 128 -13.89 7.31 -8.68
CA ARG A 128 -12.83 8.27 -8.40
C ARG A 128 -12.94 8.85 -7.01
N VAL A 129 -11.80 9.04 -6.38
CA VAL A 129 -11.65 9.69 -5.05
C VAL A 129 -10.64 10.82 -5.20
N THR A 130 -11.06 12.03 -4.84
CA THR A 130 -10.18 13.19 -4.81
C THR A 130 -9.42 13.22 -3.48
N LEU A 131 -8.11 13.40 -3.54
CA LEU A 131 -7.22 13.50 -2.38
C LEU A 131 -6.83 14.96 -2.06
N GLY A 132 -7.37 15.89 -2.80
CA GLY A 132 -7.02 17.32 -2.80
C GLY A 132 -6.69 17.75 -4.23
N ARG A 133 -5.41 17.87 -4.57
CA ARG A 133 -4.96 18.19 -5.94
C ARG A 133 -4.94 16.97 -6.86
N ARG A 134 -4.85 15.77 -6.29
CA ARG A 134 -4.76 14.49 -7.00
C ARG A 134 -6.10 13.75 -6.94
N THR A 135 -6.28 12.88 -7.90
CA THR A 135 -7.44 11.98 -7.95
C THR A 135 -6.95 10.56 -8.18
N VAL A 136 -7.41 9.64 -7.34
CA VAL A 136 -7.22 8.21 -7.56
C VAL A 136 -8.48 7.59 -8.12
N GLN A 137 -8.32 6.55 -8.94
CA GLN A 137 -9.39 5.80 -9.55
C GLN A 137 -9.21 4.32 -9.25
N TRP A 138 -10.24 3.68 -8.73
CA TRP A 138 -10.27 2.24 -8.53
C TRP A 138 -10.57 1.53 -9.85
N ILE A 139 -9.93 0.40 -10.10
CA ILE A 139 -10.10 -0.44 -11.27
C ILE A 139 -10.28 -1.86 -10.79
N ASP A 140 -11.48 -2.44 -10.96
CA ASP A 140 -11.70 -3.84 -10.65
C ASP A 140 -10.85 -4.73 -11.58
N ALA A 141 -10.12 -5.67 -11.00
CA ALA A 141 -9.26 -6.60 -11.71
C ALA A 141 -9.46 -8.04 -11.17
N PRO A 142 -10.70 -8.58 -11.22
CA PRO A 142 -11.00 -9.86 -10.60
C PRO A 142 -10.10 -10.95 -11.16
N HIS A 143 -9.48 -11.73 -10.24
CA HIS A 143 -8.54 -12.81 -10.53
C HIS A 143 -7.20 -12.35 -11.15
N VAL A 144 -6.86 -11.07 -11.10
CA VAL A 144 -5.59 -10.56 -11.64
C VAL A 144 -4.83 -9.80 -10.55
N PRO A 145 -3.69 -10.32 -10.04
CA PRO A 145 -3.04 -11.60 -10.44
C PRO A 145 -3.76 -12.86 -9.94
N HIS A 146 -4.54 -12.81 -8.82
CA HIS A 146 -5.21 -14.00 -8.29
C HIS A 146 -6.55 -13.71 -7.58
N GLY A 147 -6.73 -13.10 -6.48
CA GLY A 147 -7.98 -12.95 -5.72
C GLY A 147 -9.18 -12.41 -6.54
N TRP A 148 -10.37 -12.91 -6.27
CA TRP A 148 -11.59 -12.47 -6.99
C TRP A 148 -12.01 -11.03 -6.66
N GLU A 149 -11.53 -10.51 -5.54
CA GLU A 149 -11.72 -9.14 -5.05
C GLU A 149 -10.60 -8.19 -5.45
N CYS A 150 -9.63 -8.65 -6.27
CA CYS A 150 -8.49 -7.85 -6.69
C CYS A 150 -8.89 -6.59 -7.46
N GLY A 151 -8.12 -5.54 -7.25
CA GLY A 151 -8.22 -4.31 -8.01
C GLY A 151 -6.92 -3.54 -8.01
N PHE A 152 -6.86 -2.53 -8.86
CA PHE A 152 -5.73 -1.62 -8.99
C PHE A 152 -6.16 -0.21 -8.61
N LEU A 153 -5.19 0.61 -8.20
CA LEU A 153 -5.43 2.02 -7.93
C LEU A 153 -4.59 2.87 -8.89
N ALA A 154 -5.26 3.66 -9.72
CA ALA A 154 -4.61 4.58 -10.65
C ALA A 154 -4.63 6.01 -10.09
N GLU A 155 -3.46 6.63 -9.92
CA GLU A 155 -3.37 8.08 -9.70
C GLU A 155 -3.37 8.78 -11.07
N THR A 156 -4.37 9.62 -11.31
CA THR A 156 -4.69 10.09 -12.67
C THR A 156 -3.87 11.30 -13.12
N THR A 157 -3.28 12.06 -12.19
CA THR A 157 -2.49 13.28 -12.49
C THR A 157 -1.13 12.91 -13.04
N THR A 158 -0.40 12.04 -12.35
CA THR A 158 0.92 11.52 -12.80
C THR A 158 0.80 10.29 -13.71
N ARG A 159 -0.41 9.75 -13.86
CA ARG A 159 -0.71 8.51 -14.61
C ARG A 159 0.04 7.31 -14.04
N THR A 160 0.05 7.19 -12.72
CA THR A 160 0.72 6.11 -11.99
C THR A 160 -0.29 5.02 -11.65
N LEU A 161 -0.01 3.77 -12.04
CA LEU A 161 -0.80 2.60 -11.68
C LEU A 161 -0.14 1.86 -10.52
N LEU A 162 -0.87 1.70 -9.41
CA LEU A 162 -0.49 0.86 -8.29
C LEU A 162 -1.19 -0.49 -8.48
N CYS A 163 -0.43 -1.47 -8.97
CA CYS A 163 -0.97 -2.72 -9.54
C CYS A 163 -0.67 -3.97 -8.70
N GLY A 164 -0.31 -3.79 -7.41
CA GLY A 164 -0.07 -4.91 -6.49
C GLY A 164 0.92 -5.91 -7.07
N ASP A 165 0.54 -7.16 -7.03
CA ASP A 165 1.38 -8.31 -7.39
C ASP A 165 1.50 -8.59 -8.88
N LEU A 166 0.96 -7.75 -9.75
CA LEU A 166 0.95 -8.02 -11.20
C LEU A 166 2.37 -8.28 -11.77
N PHE A 167 3.40 -7.67 -11.18
CA PHE A 167 4.79 -7.83 -11.58
C PHE A 167 5.68 -8.33 -10.44
N THR A 168 5.11 -9.10 -9.51
CA THR A 168 5.84 -9.66 -8.37
C THR A 168 6.96 -10.59 -8.83
N GLN A 169 8.14 -10.42 -8.24
CA GLN A 169 9.32 -11.26 -8.48
C GLN A 169 10.17 -11.41 -7.22
N PHE A 170 10.83 -12.54 -7.09
CA PHE A 170 11.78 -12.78 -6.01
C PHE A 170 13.09 -12.02 -6.20
N GLY A 171 13.83 -11.83 -5.12
CA GLY A 171 15.13 -11.18 -5.11
C GLY A 171 15.10 -9.75 -4.58
N GLU A 172 16.21 -9.03 -4.78
CA GLU A 172 16.35 -7.65 -4.34
C GLU A 172 16.02 -6.68 -5.49
N SER A 173 15.24 -5.66 -5.17
CA SER A 173 15.01 -4.54 -6.09
C SER A 173 16.21 -3.59 -6.05
N HIS A 174 16.88 -3.38 -7.18
CA HIS A 174 18.10 -2.59 -7.24
C HIS A 174 17.88 -1.10 -7.49
N ALA A 175 16.86 -0.73 -8.25
CA ALA A 175 16.57 0.66 -8.58
C ALA A 175 15.12 1.03 -8.26
N PRO A 176 14.86 2.27 -7.78
CA PRO A 176 13.49 2.75 -7.56
C PRO A 176 12.72 2.90 -8.87
N ILE A 177 13.40 3.22 -9.95
CA ILE A 177 12.82 3.45 -11.28
C ILE A 177 13.68 2.70 -12.29
N THR A 178 13.04 2.02 -13.24
CA THR A 178 13.66 1.42 -14.42
C THR A 178 13.04 2.05 -15.67
N GLU A 179 13.87 2.47 -16.60
CA GLU A 179 13.43 2.94 -17.92
C GLU A 179 13.60 1.82 -18.95
N SER A 180 12.64 1.67 -19.84
CA SER A 180 12.67 0.70 -20.95
C SER A 180 13.30 1.31 -22.19
#